data_69bc4f13ba451071030b6e06a8c4e155
#
_entry.id   69bc4f13ba451071030b6e06a8c4e155
#
_cell.length_a   1.000
_cell.length_b   1.000
_cell.length_c   1.000
_cell.angle_alpha   90.00
_cell.angle_beta   90.00
_cell.angle_gamma   90.00
#
_symmetry.space_group_name_H-M   'P 1'
#
loop_
_entity.id
_entity.type
_entity.pdbx_description
1 polymer ?
#
loop_
_entity_poly.entity_id
_entity_poly.type
_entity_poly.pdbx_seq_one_letter_code
_entity_poly.pdbx_strand_id
1 'polypeptide(L)'
;MCNLYTMTASVTEIRNLFGPFEGDTSNLPPFDEIYPGRAAPVLRRGAGGALKLETMTWGFPGPAQAKGRPVTNVRNLDSPFWRAALGNTERRCIVPATKFCEWTAEPLPETGRKAKVWFGLKPLPKTHQRHDTLFAFAGLWRPGTADDGDGPFMAFLTCAPNAMVGAVHPKAMPVMLRPADAIAWIDHDRESACALAQPFPDADMRRIEPVA
;
A
#
# COMPACT_ATOMS: atom_id res chain seq x y z
N MET A 1 -5.12 -11.81 1.65
CA MET A 1 -4.79 -10.57 0.91
C MET A 1 -5.05 -9.43 1.85
N CYS A 2 -4.10 -8.49 1.94
CA CYS A 2 -4.19 -7.35 2.84
C CYS A 2 -5.46 -6.53 2.55
N ASN A 3 -6.21 -6.25 3.60
CA ASN A 3 -7.45 -5.46 3.55
C ASN A 3 -7.55 -4.42 4.68
N LEU A 4 -6.43 -4.15 5.33
CA LEU A 4 -6.34 -3.17 6.41
C LEU A 4 -4.90 -2.70 6.56
N TYR A 5 -4.68 -1.39 6.57
CA TYR A 5 -3.39 -0.78 6.88
C TYR A 5 -3.59 0.57 7.58
N THR A 6 -2.50 1.17 8.07
CA THR A 6 -2.50 2.49 8.70
C THR A 6 -1.53 3.41 7.98
N MET A 7 -1.80 4.70 8.03
CA MET A 7 -0.87 5.76 7.63
C MET A 7 -0.99 6.90 8.64
N THR A 8 -0.24 6.81 9.72
CA THR A 8 -0.27 7.76 10.84
C THR A 8 0.86 8.79 10.79
N ALA A 9 1.74 8.68 9.78
CA ALA A 9 2.82 9.62 9.58
C ALA A 9 2.30 10.99 9.14
N SER A 10 2.98 12.04 9.58
CA SER A 10 2.69 13.41 9.16
C SER A 10 3.11 13.67 7.72
N VAL A 11 2.55 14.71 7.12
CA VAL A 11 2.96 15.21 5.80
C VAL A 11 4.45 15.54 5.75
N THR A 12 5.01 16.05 6.84
CA THR A 12 6.44 16.34 6.95
C THR A 12 7.28 15.07 6.89
N GLU A 13 6.86 13.99 7.56
CA GLU A 13 7.55 12.70 7.49
C GLU A 13 7.48 12.09 6.10
N ILE A 14 6.31 12.18 5.42
CA ILE A 14 6.16 11.74 4.03
C ILE A 14 7.12 12.52 3.13
N ARG A 15 7.20 13.85 3.29
CA ARG A 15 8.09 14.72 2.50
C ARG A 15 9.56 14.41 2.76
N ASN A 16 9.93 14.18 4.00
CA ASN A 16 11.31 13.83 4.37
C ASN A 16 11.73 12.48 3.78
N LEU A 17 10.79 11.55 3.63
CA LEU A 17 11.09 10.20 3.14
C LEU A 17 11.11 10.10 1.60
N PHE A 18 10.14 10.70 0.93
CA PHE A 18 9.96 10.56 -0.54
C PHE A 18 10.39 11.79 -1.34
N GLY A 19 10.79 12.87 -0.67
CA GLY A 19 11.17 14.14 -1.29
C GLY A 19 10.01 15.13 -1.40
N PRO A 20 10.27 16.31 -2.01
CA PRO A 20 9.26 17.36 -2.15
C PRO A 20 8.13 16.90 -3.08
N PHE A 21 6.92 17.32 -2.78
CA PHE A 21 5.72 17.06 -3.58
C PHE A 21 4.75 18.24 -3.55
N GLU A 22 3.93 18.31 -4.57
CA GLU A 22 2.81 19.24 -4.71
C GLU A 22 1.52 18.64 -4.13
N GLY A 23 0.52 19.45 -3.91
CA GLY A 23 -0.83 19.06 -3.46
C GLY A 23 -1.27 19.79 -2.20
N ASP A 24 -2.56 19.85 -1.99
CA ASP A 24 -3.13 20.38 -0.75
C ASP A 24 -2.99 19.34 0.37
N THR A 25 -2.11 19.65 1.30
CA THR A 25 -1.80 18.78 2.45
C THR A 25 -2.20 19.41 3.78
N SER A 26 -2.86 20.58 3.73
CA SER A 26 -3.16 21.39 4.92
C SER A 26 -4.02 20.66 5.95
N ASN A 27 -4.83 19.70 5.53
CA ASN A 27 -5.78 18.95 6.37
C ASN A 27 -5.65 17.42 6.22
N LEU A 28 -4.46 16.87 6.00
CA LEU A 28 -4.29 15.43 5.96
C LEU A 28 -4.25 14.87 7.39
N PRO A 29 -5.34 14.26 7.88
CA PRO A 29 -5.37 13.68 9.22
C PRO A 29 -4.55 12.37 9.25
N PRO A 30 -4.16 11.88 10.43
CA PRO A 30 -3.67 10.51 10.55
C PRO A 30 -4.79 9.53 10.18
N PHE A 31 -4.43 8.45 9.48
CA PHE A 31 -5.33 7.38 9.09
C PHE A 31 -5.03 6.15 9.95
N ASP A 32 -5.76 5.99 11.04
CA ASP A 32 -5.54 4.91 12.01
C ASP A 32 -5.94 3.54 11.46
N GLU A 33 -6.98 3.47 10.64
CA GLU A 33 -7.41 2.26 9.94
C GLU A 33 -7.96 2.60 8.55
N ILE A 34 -7.29 2.10 7.53
CA ILE A 34 -7.71 2.24 6.13
C ILE A 34 -8.21 0.88 5.64
N TYR A 35 -9.49 0.82 5.31
CA TYR A 35 -10.15 -0.35 4.72
C TYR A 35 -10.43 -0.14 3.22
N PRO A 36 -10.65 -1.21 2.45
CA PRO A 36 -11.18 -1.10 1.09
C PRO A 36 -12.40 -0.17 1.00
N GLY A 37 -12.45 0.65 -0.05
CA GLY A 37 -13.49 1.65 -0.25
C GLY A 37 -13.26 2.97 0.51
N ARG A 38 -12.20 3.09 1.30
CA ARG A 38 -11.85 4.34 1.99
C ARG A 38 -10.80 5.13 1.23
N ALA A 39 -10.85 6.45 1.39
CA ALA A 39 -9.83 7.35 0.87
C ALA A 39 -8.51 7.18 1.63
N ALA A 40 -7.39 7.25 0.92
CA ALA A 40 -6.05 7.11 1.45
C ALA A 40 -5.07 8.01 0.70
N PRO A 41 -4.01 8.53 1.36
CA PRO A 41 -3.00 9.33 0.71
C PRO A 41 -2.17 8.49 -0.26
N VAL A 42 -1.85 9.07 -1.40
CA VAL A 42 -1.09 8.44 -2.48
C VAL A 42 -0.16 9.47 -3.11
N LEU A 43 1.07 9.07 -3.38
CA LEU A 43 2.03 9.86 -4.16
C LEU A 43 2.12 9.30 -5.57
N ARG A 44 2.07 10.18 -6.57
CA ARG A 44 2.29 9.84 -7.98
C ARG A 44 3.00 10.95 -8.73
N ARG A 45 3.42 10.71 -9.97
CA ARG A 45 3.89 11.79 -10.84
C ARG A 45 2.71 12.66 -11.29
N GLY A 46 2.84 13.98 -11.14
CA GLY A 46 1.97 14.97 -11.75
C GLY A 46 2.37 15.22 -13.21
N ALA A 47 1.57 16.02 -13.94
CA ALA A 47 1.80 16.32 -15.34
C ALA A 47 3.17 16.96 -15.63
N GLY A 48 3.76 17.67 -14.67
CA GLY A 48 5.10 18.26 -14.77
C GLY A 48 6.26 17.36 -14.30
N GLY A 49 5.98 16.08 -13.99
CA GLY A 49 6.98 15.14 -13.47
C GLY A 49 7.28 15.29 -11.98
N ALA A 50 6.83 16.34 -11.31
CA ALA A 50 6.93 16.48 -9.86
C ALA A 50 6.08 15.42 -9.13
N LEU A 51 6.47 15.03 -7.93
CA LEU A 51 5.60 14.22 -7.08
C LEU A 51 4.38 15.04 -6.66
N LYS A 52 3.22 14.39 -6.65
CA LYS A 52 1.96 14.96 -6.16
C LYS A 52 1.36 14.05 -5.10
N LEU A 53 1.02 14.62 -3.94
CA LEU A 53 0.26 13.94 -2.89
C LEU A 53 -1.22 14.28 -3.07
N GLU A 54 -2.04 13.25 -3.15
CA GLU A 54 -3.50 13.37 -3.21
C GLU A 54 -4.16 12.17 -2.55
N THR A 55 -5.47 12.23 -2.32
CA THR A 55 -6.22 11.09 -1.76
C THR A 55 -6.90 10.32 -2.89
N MET A 56 -6.87 8.98 -2.78
CA MET A 56 -7.54 8.07 -3.71
C MET A 56 -8.33 7.01 -2.95
N THR A 57 -9.44 6.54 -3.52
CA THR A 57 -10.22 5.44 -2.94
C THR A 57 -9.48 4.12 -3.14
N TRP A 58 -9.27 3.36 -2.06
CA TRP A 58 -8.65 2.04 -2.15
C TRP A 58 -9.63 0.99 -2.67
N GLY A 59 -9.36 0.50 -3.85
CA GLY A 59 -10.11 -0.53 -4.56
C GLY A 59 -10.67 -0.01 -5.89
N PHE A 60 -10.23 -0.60 -6.98
CA PHE A 60 -10.82 -0.36 -8.29
C PHE A 60 -12.24 -0.92 -8.32
N PRO A 61 -13.21 -0.23 -8.88
CA PRO A 61 -14.50 -0.82 -9.15
C PRO A 61 -14.32 -2.17 -9.86
N GLY A 62 -14.90 -3.19 -9.29
CA GLY A 62 -14.76 -4.55 -9.79
C GLY A 62 -15.59 -4.75 -11.06
N PRO A 63 -15.16 -5.65 -11.96
CA PRO A 63 -15.96 -6.00 -13.12
C PRO A 63 -17.28 -6.63 -12.69
N ALA A 64 -18.30 -6.56 -13.55
CA ALA A 64 -19.64 -7.09 -13.27
C ALA A 64 -19.61 -8.56 -12.81
N GLN A 65 -18.68 -9.37 -13.33
CA GLN A 65 -18.47 -10.76 -12.95
C GLN A 65 -18.03 -10.93 -11.49
N ALA A 66 -17.38 -9.90 -10.92
CA ALA A 66 -16.99 -9.85 -9.50
C ALA A 66 -18.14 -9.36 -8.58
N LYS A 67 -19.36 -9.23 -9.10
CA LYS A 67 -20.53 -8.72 -8.37
C LYS A 67 -20.28 -7.37 -7.72
N GLY A 68 -19.56 -6.49 -8.41
CA GLY A 68 -19.24 -5.14 -7.94
C GLY A 68 -18.24 -5.07 -6.77
N ARG A 69 -17.64 -6.20 -6.37
CA ARG A 69 -16.62 -6.17 -5.29
C ARG A 69 -15.37 -5.44 -5.78
N PRO A 70 -14.85 -4.49 -5.01
CA PRO A 70 -13.68 -3.74 -5.42
C PRO A 70 -12.44 -4.64 -5.52
N VAL A 71 -11.60 -4.39 -6.52
CA VAL A 71 -10.31 -5.07 -6.69
C VAL A 71 -9.25 -4.25 -5.97
N THR A 72 -8.85 -4.71 -4.81
CA THR A 72 -7.99 -3.97 -3.88
C THR A 72 -6.51 -4.33 -3.98
N ASN A 73 -6.20 -5.49 -4.59
CA ASN A 73 -4.84 -6.04 -4.64
C ASN A 73 -4.50 -6.50 -6.05
N VAL A 74 -3.28 -6.17 -6.49
CA VAL A 74 -2.69 -6.58 -7.76
C VAL A 74 -1.79 -7.79 -7.50
N ARG A 75 -2.26 -9.00 -7.80
CA ARG A 75 -1.50 -10.23 -7.53
C ARG A 75 -0.83 -10.81 -8.77
N ASN A 76 -1.57 -10.89 -9.86
CA ASN A 76 -1.06 -11.43 -11.11
C ASN A 76 -0.64 -10.28 -12.04
N LEU A 77 0.68 -10.04 -12.13
CA LEU A 77 1.26 -8.95 -12.93
C LEU A 77 1.13 -9.20 -14.45
N ASP A 78 0.87 -10.45 -14.86
CA ASP A 78 0.66 -10.80 -16.26
C ASP A 78 -0.80 -10.73 -16.69
N SER A 79 -1.69 -10.47 -15.75
CA SER A 79 -3.12 -10.31 -16.04
C SER A 79 -3.35 -9.19 -17.05
N PRO A 80 -4.13 -9.43 -18.12
CA PRO A 80 -4.52 -8.39 -19.07
C PRO A 80 -5.16 -7.17 -18.40
N PHE A 81 -5.84 -7.37 -17.28
CA PHE A 81 -6.47 -6.31 -16.49
C PHE A 81 -5.46 -5.28 -15.97
N TRP A 82 -4.24 -5.72 -15.60
CA TRP A 82 -3.21 -4.84 -15.05
C TRP A 82 -2.12 -4.43 -16.03
N ARG A 83 -2.00 -5.14 -17.15
CA ARG A 83 -0.88 -4.99 -18.10
C ARG A 83 -0.71 -3.55 -18.58
N ALA A 84 -1.79 -2.89 -18.95
CA ALA A 84 -1.75 -1.50 -19.43
C ALA A 84 -1.30 -0.53 -18.34
N ALA A 85 -1.81 -0.67 -17.13
CA ALA A 85 -1.42 0.17 -16.00
C ALA A 85 0.04 -0.08 -15.56
N LEU A 86 0.48 -1.35 -15.54
CA LEU A 86 1.87 -1.71 -15.22
C LEU A 86 2.86 -1.19 -16.28
N GLY A 87 2.47 -1.10 -17.54
CA GLY A 87 3.28 -0.57 -18.62
C GLY A 87 3.35 0.96 -18.67
N ASN A 88 2.49 1.65 -17.93
CA ASN A 88 2.41 3.10 -17.95
C ASN A 88 2.84 3.69 -16.61
N THR A 89 3.98 4.42 -16.60
CA THR A 89 4.51 5.09 -15.41
C THR A 89 3.51 6.08 -14.81
N GLU A 90 2.69 6.74 -15.62
CA GLU A 90 1.64 7.66 -15.16
C GLU A 90 0.50 6.96 -14.40
N ARG A 91 0.42 5.64 -14.44
CA ARG A 91 -0.57 4.83 -13.73
C ARG A 91 0.00 4.15 -12.49
N ARG A 92 1.27 4.34 -12.21
CA ARG A 92 1.90 3.85 -10.99
C ARG A 92 1.84 4.90 -9.90
N CYS A 93 1.77 4.44 -8.68
CA CYS A 93 1.75 5.31 -7.49
C CYS A 93 2.46 4.65 -6.32
N ILE A 94 2.81 5.46 -5.35
CA ILE A 94 3.35 5.07 -4.06
C ILE A 94 2.22 5.20 -3.04
N VAL A 95 1.94 4.16 -2.27
CA VAL A 95 0.95 4.21 -1.19
C VAL A 95 1.69 4.23 0.15
N PRO A 96 1.83 5.38 0.80
CA PRO A 96 2.48 5.49 2.10
C PRO A 96 1.72 4.67 3.14
N ALA A 97 2.46 3.99 4.01
CA ALA A 97 1.90 3.17 5.08
C ALA A 97 2.84 3.13 6.28
N THR A 98 2.29 2.93 7.47
CA THR A 98 3.05 2.76 8.71
C THR A 98 2.95 1.35 9.29
N LYS A 99 1.82 0.68 9.07
CA LYS A 99 1.58 -0.73 9.42
C LYS A 99 0.60 -1.33 8.43
N PHE A 100 0.64 -2.66 8.28
CA PHE A 100 -0.44 -3.40 7.64
C PHE A 100 -0.87 -4.58 8.51
N CYS A 101 -2.09 -5.02 8.32
CA CYS A 101 -2.71 -6.07 9.10
C CYS A 101 -3.01 -7.28 8.23
N GLU A 102 -2.69 -8.47 8.76
CA GLU A 102 -3.24 -9.72 8.30
C GLU A 102 -4.00 -10.41 9.43
N TRP A 103 -4.91 -11.30 9.07
CA TRP A 103 -5.76 -11.98 10.02
C TRP A 103 -5.25 -13.40 10.24
N THR A 104 -5.29 -13.88 11.48
CA THR A 104 -4.93 -15.27 11.79
C THR A 104 -5.70 -16.25 10.89
N ALA A 105 -5.06 -17.37 10.56
CA ALA A 105 -5.70 -18.41 9.73
C ALA A 105 -6.95 -18.94 10.42
N GLU A 106 -6.83 -19.24 11.71
CA GLU A 106 -7.90 -19.78 12.56
C GLU A 106 -8.45 -18.71 13.52
N PRO A 107 -9.74 -18.82 13.87
CA PRO A 107 -10.32 -18.01 14.93
C PRO A 107 -9.64 -18.27 16.29
N LEU A 108 -9.56 -17.24 17.13
CA LEU A 108 -9.12 -17.40 18.51
C LEU A 108 -10.16 -18.21 19.30
N PRO A 109 -9.73 -19.20 20.13
CA PRO A 109 -10.66 -20.00 20.91
C PRO A 109 -11.58 -19.18 21.83
N GLU A 110 -11.03 -18.10 22.40
CA GLU A 110 -11.72 -17.25 23.39
C GLU A 110 -12.83 -16.39 22.77
N THR A 111 -12.69 -16.00 21.51
CA THR A 111 -13.60 -15.05 20.85
C THR A 111 -14.38 -15.62 19.68
N GLY A 112 -13.95 -16.78 19.14
CA GLY A 112 -14.46 -17.34 17.90
C GLY A 112 -14.21 -16.46 16.66
N ARG A 113 -13.33 -15.44 16.76
CA ARG A 113 -13.00 -14.50 15.69
C ARG A 113 -11.51 -14.55 15.35
N LYS A 114 -11.19 -14.26 14.11
CA LYS A 114 -9.80 -14.10 13.67
C LYS A 114 -9.19 -12.86 14.32
N ALA A 115 -7.94 -12.98 14.79
CA ALA A 115 -7.22 -11.87 15.38
C ALA A 115 -6.54 -11.02 14.31
N LYS A 116 -6.45 -9.72 14.57
CA LYS A 116 -5.61 -8.80 13.81
C LYS A 116 -4.16 -9.00 14.22
N VAL A 117 -3.28 -9.21 13.25
CA VAL A 117 -1.83 -9.27 13.45
C VAL A 117 -1.21 -8.15 12.61
N TRP A 118 -0.55 -7.23 13.29
CA TRP A 118 0.04 -6.06 12.64
C TRP A 118 1.52 -6.28 12.33
N PHE A 119 1.93 -5.77 11.18
CA PHE A 119 3.30 -5.80 10.69
C PHE A 119 3.75 -4.41 10.29
N GLY A 120 5.02 -4.10 10.50
CA GLY A 120 5.65 -2.86 10.10
C GLY A 120 7.16 -3.01 10.04
N LEU A 121 7.85 -1.92 9.75
CA LEU A 121 9.32 -1.90 9.78
C LEU A 121 9.84 -1.81 11.20
N LYS A 122 11.02 -2.37 11.44
CA LYS A 122 11.80 -2.12 12.64
C LYS A 122 12.18 -0.64 12.71
N PRO A 123 12.20 -0.03 13.91
CA PRO A 123 12.70 1.33 14.07
C PRO A 123 14.13 1.44 13.57
N LEU A 124 14.44 2.53 12.87
CA LEU A 124 15.81 2.82 12.47
C LEU A 124 16.64 3.19 13.70
N PRO A 125 17.89 2.68 13.82
CA PRO A 125 18.79 3.11 14.88
C PRO A 125 18.99 4.63 14.81
N LYS A 126 18.93 5.32 15.95
CA LYS A 126 19.17 6.78 16.09
C LYS A 126 18.03 7.71 15.66
N THR A 127 16.86 7.23 15.34
CA THR A 127 15.70 8.09 15.19
C THR A 127 14.94 8.13 16.50
N HIS A 128 14.70 9.33 17.06
CA HIS A 128 13.78 9.54 18.18
C HIS A 128 12.31 9.43 17.73
N GLN A 129 12.05 8.59 16.73
CA GLN A 129 10.70 8.40 16.21
C GLN A 129 9.87 7.66 17.26
N ARG A 130 8.96 8.40 17.87
CA ARG A 130 7.91 7.86 18.76
C ARG A 130 6.81 7.13 17.96
N HIS A 131 6.90 7.13 16.63
CA HIS A 131 5.89 6.62 15.71
C HIS A 131 6.39 5.41 14.94
N ASP A 132 5.46 4.65 14.38
CA ASP A 132 5.78 3.54 13.49
C ASP A 132 6.55 4.04 12.27
N THR A 133 7.54 3.25 11.84
CA THR A 133 8.40 3.62 10.71
C THR A 133 7.61 3.63 9.40
N LEU A 134 7.61 4.78 8.73
CA LEU A 134 6.96 4.97 7.42
C LEU A 134 7.67 4.15 6.33
N PHE A 135 6.89 3.51 5.47
CA PHE A 135 7.31 2.81 4.26
C PHE A 135 6.27 3.02 3.15
N ALA A 136 6.40 2.33 2.04
CA ALA A 136 5.43 2.41 0.95
C ALA A 136 4.99 1.04 0.45
N PHE A 137 3.79 0.98 -0.15
CA PHE A 137 3.42 -0.11 -1.05
C PHE A 137 3.56 0.34 -2.51
N ALA A 138 3.94 -0.59 -3.40
CA ALA A 138 3.85 -0.41 -4.84
C ALA A 138 2.38 -0.39 -5.26
N GLY A 139 1.91 0.72 -5.82
CA GLY A 139 0.52 0.90 -6.18
C GLY A 139 0.30 1.17 -7.67
N LEU A 140 -0.92 0.89 -8.12
CA LEU A 140 -1.48 1.33 -9.39
C LEU A 140 -2.69 2.20 -9.12
N TRP A 141 -2.95 3.16 -9.99
CA TRP A 141 -4.11 4.03 -9.88
C TRP A 141 -4.77 4.30 -11.23
N ARG A 142 -6.03 4.71 -11.20
CA ARG A 142 -6.73 5.26 -12.35
C ARG A 142 -7.73 6.35 -11.95
N PRO A 143 -8.05 7.28 -12.86
CA PRO A 143 -9.17 8.19 -12.65
C PRO A 143 -10.48 7.40 -12.56
N GLY A 144 -11.51 8.02 -12.02
CA GLY A 144 -12.87 7.56 -12.18
C GLY A 144 -13.36 7.70 -13.61
N THR A 145 -14.40 6.96 -13.94
CA THR A 145 -15.18 7.09 -15.17
C THR A 145 -16.64 7.38 -14.81
N ALA A 146 -17.44 7.81 -15.77
CA ALA A 146 -18.87 8.08 -15.55
C ALA A 146 -19.62 6.87 -14.96
N ASP A 147 -19.17 5.65 -15.28
CA ASP A 147 -19.80 4.40 -14.82
C ASP A 147 -19.33 3.95 -13.43
N ASP A 148 -18.18 4.45 -12.97
CA ASP A 148 -17.53 3.99 -11.74
C ASP A 148 -17.83 4.86 -10.50
N GLY A 149 -18.46 6.02 -10.71
CA GLY A 149 -18.59 7.06 -9.69
C GLY A 149 -17.30 7.88 -9.53
N ASP A 150 -17.23 8.67 -8.47
CA ASP A 150 -16.14 9.60 -8.22
C ASP A 150 -14.84 8.88 -7.86
N GLY A 151 -13.89 8.80 -8.82
CA GLY A 151 -12.49 8.42 -8.57
C GLY A 151 -11.67 9.61 -8.06
N PRO A 152 -10.34 9.51 -7.95
CA PRO A 152 -9.49 8.40 -8.42
C PRO A 152 -9.47 7.18 -7.50
N PHE A 153 -9.12 6.04 -8.09
CA PHE A 153 -9.01 4.75 -7.39
C PHE A 153 -7.58 4.22 -7.40
N MET A 154 -7.17 3.54 -6.33
CA MET A 154 -5.88 2.87 -6.25
C MET A 154 -6.02 1.41 -5.79
N ALA A 155 -5.05 0.59 -6.14
CA ALA A 155 -4.82 -0.74 -5.59
C ALA A 155 -3.31 -0.97 -5.50
N PHE A 156 -2.84 -1.74 -4.52
CA PHE A 156 -1.42 -2.02 -4.40
C PHE A 156 -1.08 -3.48 -4.69
N LEU A 157 0.18 -3.71 -5.06
CA LEU A 157 0.70 -5.02 -5.42
C LEU A 157 0.83 -5.91 -4.20
N THR A 158 0.66 -7.20 -4.43
CA THR A 158 0.96 -8.26 -3.46
C THR A 158 1.89 -9.29 -4.08
N CYS A 159 2.77 -9.86 -3.26
CA CYS A 159 3.71 -10.92 -3.64
C CYS A 159 3.54 -12.16 -2.74
N ALA A 160 4.42 -13.16 -2.90
CA ALA A 160 4.52 -14.25 -1.94
C ALA A 160 4.89 -13.69 -0.56
N PRO A 161 4.40 -14.27 0.55
CA PRO A 161 4.76 -13.79 1.87
C PRO A 161 6.20 -14.22 2.21
N ASN A 162 6.90 -13.39 2.99
CA ASN A 162 8.11 -13.82 3.69
C ASN A 162 7.75 -14.76 4.86
N ALA A 163 8.75 -15.30 5.57
CA ALA A 163 8.51 -16.27 6.63
C ALA A 163 7.69 -15.69 7.79
N MET A 164 7.94 -14.42 8.17
CA MET A 164 7.22 -13.74 9.26
C MET A 164 5.72 -13.56 8.96
N VAL A 165 5.38 -13.05 7.79
CA VAL A 165 3.97 -12.85 7.38
C VAL A 165 3.32 -14.17 7.04
N GLY A 166 4.06 -15.08 6.39
CA GLY A 166 3.59 -16.41 5.98
C GLY A 166 3.14 -17.28 7.14
N ALA A 167 3.74 -17.12 8.32
CA ALA A 167 3.31 -17.80 9.55
C ALA A 167 1.89 -17.41 9.99
N VAL A 168 1.37 -16.26 9.57
CA VAL A 168 0.02 -15.76 9.87
C VAL A 168 -0.89 -15.89 8.65
N HIS A 169 -0.40 -15.46 7.50
CA HIS A 169 -1.15 -15.46 6.24
C HIS A 169 -0.31 -16.04 5.10
N PRO A 170 -0.42 -17.36 4.82
CA PRO A 170 0.48 -18.05 3.89
C PRO A 170 0.27 -17.72 2.40
N LYS A 171 -0.74 -16.91 2.07
CA LYS A 171 -1.11 -16.69 0.66
C LYS A 171 -0.38 -15.50 0.01
N ALA A 172 -0.18 -14.42 0.74
CA ALA A 172 0.38 -13.18 0.17
C ALA A 172 0.78 -12.18 1.26
N MET A 173 1.64 -11.22 0.88
CA MET A 173 1.89 -9.98 1.61
C MET A 173 1.87 -8.80 0.63
N PRO A 174 1.66 -7.55 1.09
CA PRO A 174 1.85 -6.37 0.26
C PRO A 174 3.31 -6.26 -0.23
N VAL A 175 3.49 -5.75 -1.44
CA VAL A 175 4.83 -5.38 -1.93
C VAL A 175 5.25 -4.11 -1.21
N MET A 176 6.10 -4.26 -0.22
CA MET A 176 6.68 -3.15 0.54
C MET A 176 7.93 -2.63 -0.16
N LEU A 177 8.08 -1.31 -0.20
CA LEU A 177 9.20 -0.63 -0.86
C LEU A 177 9.95 0.27 0.11
N ARG A 178 11.27 0.28 0.00
CA ARG A 178 12.13 1.32 0.58
C ARG A 178 11.95 2.62 -0.21
N PRO A 179 12.35 3.78 0.33
CA PRO A 179 12.16 5.06 -0.36
C PRO A 179 12.76 5.09 -1.78
N ALA A 180 13.98 4.59 -1.95
CA ALA A 180 14.63 4.53 -3.27
C ALA A 180 13.88 3.62 -4.24
N ASP A 181 13.42 2.44 -3.77
CA ASP A 181 12.65 1.49 -4.57
C ASP A 181 11.25 2.05 -4.92
N ALA A 182 10.68 2.86 -4.03
CA ALA A 182 9.40 3.51 -4.28
C ALA A 182 9.48 4.54 -5.44
N ILE A 183 10.57 5.28 -5.51
CA ILE A 183 10.83 6.18 -6.65
C ILE A 183 11.12 5.36 -7.92
N ALA A 184 11.95 4.31 -7.82
CA ALA A 184 12.21 3.40 -8.95
C ALA A 184 10.92 2.75 -9.47
N TRP A 185 9.99 2.37 -8.58
CA TRP A 185 8.69 1.82 -8.95
C TRP A 185 7.88 2.73 -9.87
N ILE A 186 7.85 4.03 -9.62
CA ILE A 186 7.06 4.96 -10.43
C ILE A 186 7.78 5.46 -11.68
N ASP A 187 9.12 5.39 -11.74
CA ASP A 187 9.93 6.00 -12.80
C ASP A 187 10.50 5.00 -13.81
N HIS A 188 10.82 3.77 -13.39
CA HIS A 188 11.48 2.80 -14.26
C HIS A 188 10.53 2.17 -15.29
N ASP A 189 11.09 1.48 -16.27
CA ASP A 189 10.32 0.65 -17.20
C ASP A 189 9.54 -0.46 -16.48
N ARG A 190 8.64 -1.13 -17.21
CA ARG A 190 7.78 -2.17 -16.63
C ARG A 190 8.57 -3.33 -16.02
N GLU A 191 9.61 -3.80 -16.70
CA GLU A 191 10.37 -4.97 -16.28
C GLU A 191 11.09 -4.69 -14.96
N SER A 192 11.84 -3.60 -14.90
CA SER A 192 12.56 -3.14 -13.71
C SER A 192 11.62 -2.87 -12.54
N ALA A 193 10.48 -2.22 -12.80
CA ALA A 193 9.49 -1.95 -11.77
C ALA A 193 8.83 -3.23 -11.24
N CYS A 194 8.43 -4.16 -12.11
CA CYS A 194 7.84 -5.43 -11.69
C CYS A 194 8.83 -6.34 -10.95
N ALA A 195 10.14 -6.22 -11.21
CA ALA A 195 11.17 -6.93 -10.44
C ALA A 195 11.21 -6.55 -8.96
N LEU A 196 10.69 -5.37 -8.59
CA LEU A 196 10.53 -4.94 -7.18
C LEU A 196 9.40 -5.67 -6.44
N ALA A 197 8.55 -6.43 -7.14
CA ALA A 197 7.43 -7.17 -6.53
C ALA A 197 7.91 -8.44 -5.81
N GLN A 198 8.80 -8.26 -4.83
CA GLN A 198 9.41 -9.31 -4.02
C GLN A 198 8.99 -9.23 -2.55
N PRO A 199 9.06 -10.34 -1.80
CA PRO A 199 8.86 -10.31 -0.36
C PRO A 199 9.88 -9.38 0.32
N PHE A 200 9.40 -8.53 1.22
CA PHE A 200 10.28 -7.68 2.00
C PHE A 200 11.09 -8.52 3.01
N PRO A 201 12.38 -8.21 3.27
CA PRO A 201 13.21 -9.01 4.17
C PRO A 201 12.67 -9.04 5.61
N ASP A 202 12.53 -10.24 6.18
CA ASP A 202 12.10 -10.44 7.58
C ASP A 202 12.98 -9.70 8.58
N ALA A 203 14.29 -9.62 8.30
CA ALA A 203 15.26 -8.98 9.17
C ALA A 203 14.95 -7.50 9.44
N ASP A 204 14.24 -6.83 8.52
CA ASP A 204 13.89 -5.40 8.61
C ASP A 204 12.46 -5.17 9.09
N MET A 205 11.67 -6.23 9.24
CA MET A 205 10.29 -6.18 9.69
C MET A 205 10.15 -6.52 11.17
N ARG A 206 9.02 -6.12 11.73
CA ARG A 206 8.57 -6.55 13.05
C ARG A 206 7.09 -6.91 13.02
N ARG A 207 6.72 -7.90 13.80
CA ARG A 207 5.35 -8.12 14.23
C ARG A 207 5.08 -7.17 15.39
N ILE A 208 3.93 -6.51 15.35
CA ILE A 208 3.53 -5.53 16.35
C ILE A 208 2.45 -6.20 17.19
N GLU A 209 2.78 -6.49 18.44
CA GLU A 209 1.83 -7.07 19.37
C GLU A 209 0.75 -6.05 19.73
N PRO A 210 -0.50 -6.49 19.97
CA PRO A 210 -1.55 -5.62 20.48
C PRO A 210 -1.06 -4.97 21.77
N VAL A 211 -1.26 -3.65 21.89
CA VAL A 211 -1.11 -2.99 23.18
C VAL A 211 -2.26 -3.49 24.05
N ALA A 212 -1.93 -4.10 25.19
CA ALA A 212 -2.89 -4.58 26.17
C ALA A 212 -3.70 -3.42 26.78
#